data_531f6bc539f7cf75dc1148e7b7982be7
#
_entry.id   531f6bc539f7cf75dc1148e7b7982be7
#
_cell.length_a   1.000
_cell.length_b   1.000
_cell.length_c   1.000
_cell.angle_alpha   90.00
_cell.angle_beta   90.00
_cell.angle_gamma   90.00
#
_symmetry.space_group_name_H-M   'P 1'
#
loop_
_entity.id
_entity.type
_entity.pdbx_description
1 polymer ?
#
loop_
_entity_poly.entity_id
_entity_poly.type
_entity_poly.pdbx_seq_one_letter_code
_entity_poly.pdbx_strand_id
1 'polypeptide(L)'
;FNEVKLIIYPISVGISPTFKSTTLNFGSLVFVDPNDPFNRGGKQTESKPDISIGISYYTNKMLFSLGIKNIIEPSFNFGINDLSNKDFRNITFLSKYSIEVDRDLTIEPFILFRSDFSTFTFDASVLGTYKDNFTIGTSYRYDEALVGFLGYHFLKKNKLFIGYSFDYVIHNV
;
A
#
# COMPACT_ATOMS: atom_id res chain seq x y z
N PHE A 1 31.49 9.68 34.31
CA PHE A 1 30.16 10.04 33.78
C PHE A 1 29.72 8.87 32.92
N ASN A 2 28.77 8.08 33.43
CA ASN A 2 28.14 7.01 32.66
C ASN A 2 27.15 7.66 31.69
N GLU A 3 27.47 7.66 30.39
CA GLU A 3 26.50 7.98 29.37
C GLU A 3 25.40 6.90 29.39
N VAL A 4 24.20 7.28 29.79
CA VAL A 4 23.02 6.44 29.61
C VAL A 4 22.71 6.45 28.10
N LYS A 5 23.18 5.43 27.38
CA LYS A 5 22.85 5.20 26.00
C LYS A 5 21.38 4.81 25.96
N LEU A 6 20.51 5.74 25.59
CA LEU A 6 19.10 5.43 25.35
C LEU A 6 19.05 4.50 24.13
N ILE A 7 18.88 3.21 24.36
CA ILE A 7 18.65 2.26 23.29
C ILE A 7 17.20 2.46 22.85
N ILE A 8 17.02 3.30 21.83
CA ILE A 8 15.73 3.38 21.11
C ILE A 8 15.61 2.06 20.34
N TYR A 9 14.73 1.20 20.78
CA TYR A 9 14.44 -0.02 20.05
C TYR A 9 13.91 0.36 18.67
N PRO A 10 14.50 -0.14 17.59
CA PRO A 10 14.11 0.23 16.23
C PRO A 10 12.82 -0.48 15.76
N ILE A 11 11.90 -0.72 16.67
CA ILE A 11 10.65 -1.42 16.41
C ILE A 11 9.48 -0.47 16.66
N SER A 12 8.59 -0.39 15.69
CA SER A 12 7.31 0.31 15.81
C SER A 12 6.16 -0.66 15.58
N VAL A 13 5.13 -0.54 16.39
CA VAL A 13 3.88 -1.30 16.25
C VAL A 13 2.74 -0.32 16.10
N GLY A 14 1.85 -0.58 15.14
CA GLY A 14 0.68 0.23 14.87
C GLY A 14 -0.59 -0.61 14.85
N ILE A 15 -1.67 -0.05 15.39
CA ILE A 15 -3.03 -0.61 15.31
C ILE A 15 -3.93 0.48 14.76
N SER A 16 -4.72 0.16 13.74
CA SER A 16 -5.65 1.09 13.10
C SER A 16 -7.05 0.49 13.10
N PRO A 17 -7.91 0.90 14.03
CA PRO A 17 -9.33 0.61 13.93
C PRO A 17 -9.94 1.45 12.79
N THR A 18 -10.80 0.84 12.00
CA THR A 18 -11.46 1.46 10.85
C THR A 18 -12.96 1.18 10.92
N PHE A 19 -13.74 2.14 10.47
CA PHE A 19 -15.17 1.96 10.30
C PHE A 19 -15.51 2.28 8.84
N LYS A 20 -15.89 1.24 8.09
CA LYS A 20 -16.15 1.34 6.66
C LYS A 20 -17.65 1.37 6.41
N SER A 21 -18.10 2.32 5.61
CA SER A 21 -19.49 2.45 5.20
C SER A 21 -19.59 2.35 3.68
N THR A 22 -20.39 1.41 3.21
CA THR A 22 -20.64 1.20 1.78
C THR A 22 -22.11 1.46 1.48
N THR A 23 -22.36 2.26 0.45
CA THR A 23 -23.73 2.61 0.02
C THR A 23 -23.93 2.13 -1.42
N LEU A 24 -24.97 1.35 -1.64
CA LEU A 24 -25.44 0.97 -2.96
C LEU A 24 -26.73 1.71 -3.27
N ASN A 25 -26.75 2.44 -4.39
CA ASN A 25 -27.92 3.19 -4.85
C ASN A 25 -28.64 2.44 -5.97
N PHE A 26 -29.63 1.65 -5.64
CA PHE A 26 -30.43 0.91 -6.61
C PHE A 26 -31.26 1.83 -7.53
N GLY A 27 -31.61 3.04 -7.09
CA GLY A 27 -32.37 3.98 -7.90
C GLY A 27 -31.58 4.56 -9.08
N SER A 28 -30.27 4.38 -9.13
CA SER A 28 -29.42 4.79 -10.25
C SER A 28 -29.10 3.65 -11.24
N LEU A 29 -29.55 2.44 -10.95
CA LEU A 29 -29.35 1.28 -11.83
C LEU A 29 -30.48 1.21 -12.86
N VAL A 30 -30.15 0.83 -14.07
CA VAL A 30 -31.12 0.55 -15.15
C VAL A 30 -31.28 -0.96 -15.23
N PHE A 31 -32.45 -1.45 -14.88
CA PHE A 31 -32.80 -2.87 -14.92
C PHE A 31 -33.41 -3.21 -16.28
N VAL A 32 -32.95 -4.28 -16.91
CA VAL A 32 -33.49 -4.80 -18.16
C VAL A 32 -34.86 -5.45 -17.91
N ASP A 33 -35.01 -6.13 -16.77
CA ASP A 33 -36.30 -6.68 -16.31
C ASP A 33 -36.90 -5.74 -15.24
N PRO A 34 -38.08 -5.13 -15.49
CA PRO A 34 -38.78 -4.32 -14.50
C PRO A 34 -39.16 -5.06 -13.21
N ASN A 35 -39.26 -6.41 -13.29
CA ASN A 35 -39.61 -7.26 -12.16
C ASN A 35 -38.36 -7.84 -11.42
N ASP A 36 -37.17 -7.38 -11.79
CA ASP A 36 -35.94 -7.80 -11.10
C ASP A 36 -36.08 -7.54 -9.59
N PRO A 37 -35.83 -8.55 -8.74
CA PRO A 37 -35.89 -8.40 -7.28
C PRO A 37 -34.99 -7.26 -6.74
N PHE A 38 -33.95 -6.87 -7.46
CA PHE A 38 -33.09 -5.72 -7.12
C PHE A 38 -33.67 -4.36 -7.54
N ASN A 39 -34.74 -4.33 -8.37
CA ASN A 39 -35.41 -3.10 -8.79
C ASN A 39 -36.33 -2.55 -7.67
N ARG A 40 -35.76 -2.31 -6.51
CA ARG A 40 -36.53 -1.84 -5.33
C ARG A 40 -36.49 -0.33 -5.14
N GLY A 41 -35.65 0.34 -5.89
CA GLY A 41 -35.39 1.77 -5.69
C GLY A 41 -34.74 2.10 -4.34
N GLY A 42 -34.16 3.29 -4.27
CA GLY A 42 -33.58 3.78 -3.02
C GLY A 42 -32.11 3.44 -2.81
N LYS A 43 -31.62 3.78 -1.62
CA LYS A 43 -30.23 3.57 -1.20
C LYS A 43 -30.21 2.61 -0.02
N GLN A 44 -29.29 1.64 -0.09
CA GLN A 44 -28.96 0.78 1.05
C GLN A 44 -27.54 1.11 1.51
N THR A 45 -27.37 1.29 2.81
CA THR A 45 -26.06 1.59 3.42
C THR A 45 -25.80 0.57 4.52
N GLU A 46 -24.66 -0.08 4.44
CA GLU A 46 -24.14 -0.92 5.50
C GLU A 46 -22.82 -0.35 6.03
N SER A 47 -22.63 -0.48 7.34
CA SER A 47 -21.42 0.00 8.01
C SER A 47 -20.86 -1.09 8.90
N LYS A 48 -19.56 -1.38 8.77
CA LYS A 48 -18.89 -2.45 9.50
C LYS A 48 -17.55 -1.94 10.08
N PRO A 49 -17.22 -2.40 11.30
CA PRO A 49 -15.89 -2.17 11.86
C PRO A 49 -14.86 -3.10 11.21
N ASP A 50 -13.61 -2.64 11.19
CA ASP A 50 -12.45 -3.43 10.82
C ASP A 50 -11.22 -3.01 11.61
N ILE A 51 -10.17 -3.82 11.58
CA ILE A 51 -8.91 -3.56 12.27
C ILE A 51 -7.76 -3.91 11.32
N SER A 52 -6.74 -3.05 11.34
CA SER A 52 -5.45 -3.32 10.71
C SER A 52 -4.35 -3.23 11.75
N ILE A 53 -3.33 -4.06 11.61
CA ILE A 53 -2.14 -4.03 12.46
C ILE A 53 -0.89 -4.00 11.60
N GLY A 54 0.19 -3.45 12.16
CA GLY A 54 1.47 -3.43 11.50
C GLY A 54 2.61 -3.40 12.49
N ILE A 55 3.73 -3.95 12.08
CA ILE A 55 5.00 -3.89 12.79
C ILE A 55 6.09 -3.48 11.81
N SER A 56 6.99 -2.62 12.26
CA SER A 56 8.15 -2.19 11.47
C SER A 56 9.39 -2.24 12.32
N TYR A 57 10.48 -2.71 11.71
CA TYR A 57 11.83 -2.64 12.24
C TYR A 57 12.63 -1.72 11.33
N TYR A 58 13.25 -0.70 11.88
CA TYR A 58 14.03 0.24 11.10
C TYR A 58 15.34 0.61 11.78
N THR A 59 16.36 0.74 10.99
CA THR A 59 17.68 1.25 11.37
C THR A 59 18.12 2.27 10.33
N ASN A 60 19.30 2.86 10.49
CA ASN A 60 19.86 3.78 9.49
C ASN A 60 20.05 3.11 8.11
N LYS A 61 20.15 1.77 8.04
CA LYS A 61 20.43 1.04 6.81
C LYS A 61 19.30 0.11 6.36
N MET A 62 18.41 -0.29 7.26
CA MET A 62 17.39 -1.32 6.98
C MET A 62 16.01 -0.87 7.42
N LEU A 63 15.02 -1.21 6.61
CA LEU A 63 13.62 -1.13 6.94
C LEU A 63 12.94 -2.46 6.58
N PHE A 64 12.32 -3.08 7.57
CA PHE A 64 11.40 -4.21 7.38
C PHE A 64 10.05 -3.80 7.94
N SER A 65 8.99 -4.05 7.20
CA SER A 65 7.64 -3.74 7.64
C SER A 65 6.68 -4.84 7.23
N LEU A 66 5.83 -5.26 8.16
CA LEU A 66 4.76 -6.21 7.92
C LEU A 66 3.45 -5.57 8.37
N GLY A 67 2.46 -5.55 7.49
CA GLY A 67 1.13 -5.04 7.76
C GLY A 67 0.06 -6.04 7.37
N ILE A 68 -0.99 -6.11 8.16
CA ILE A 68 -2.20 -6.89 7.87
C ILE A 68 -3.38 -5.96 7.94
N LYS A 69 -4.10 -5.82 6.83
CA LYS A 69 -5.34 -5.06 6.72
C LYS A 69 -6.54 -5.99 6.66
N ASN A 70 -7.70 -5.45 6.99
CA ASN A 70 -8.99 -6.14 6.93
C ASN A 70 -8.97 -7.46 7.75
N ILE A 71 -8.52 -7.39 9.00
CA ILE A 71 -8.38 -8.58 9.87
C ILE A 71 -9.74 -9.24 10.13
N ILE A 72 -10.79 -8.41 10.29
CA ILE A 72 -12.17 -8.88 10.55
C ILE A 72 -12.83 -9.39 9.27
N GLU A 73 -12.36 -8.93 8.09
CA GLU A 73 -12.92 -9.29 6.77
C GLU A 73 -14.41 -8.94 6.67
N PRO A 74 -14.80 -7.66 6.83
CA PRO A 74 -16.19 -7.28 6.84
C PRO A 74 -16.88 -7.61 5.53
N SER A 75 -18.08 -8.20 5.63
CA SER A 75 -18.93 -8.53 4.50
C SER A 75 -20.13 -7.59 4.48
N PHE A 76 -20.36 -6.94 3.34
CA PHE A 76 -21.49 -6.03 3.10
C PHE A 76 -22.51 -6.74 2.25
N ASN A 77 -23.74 -6.88 2.76
CA ASN A 77 -24.82 -7.60 2.11
C ASN A 77 -25.87 -6.62 1.61
N PHE A 78 -26.17 -6.65 0.31
CA PHE A 78 -27.15 -5.77 -0.29
C PHE A 78 -28.21 -6.58 -1.04
N GLY A 79 -29.48 -6.12 -0.96
CA GLY A 79 -30.58 -6.75 -1.68
C GLY A 79 -31.17 -7.98 -1.00
N ILE A 80 -31.93 -8.82 -1.75
CA ILE A 80 -32.69 -9.95 -1.23
C ILE A 80 -31.87 -11.24 -1.30
N ASN A 81 -30.99 -11.38 -2.29
CA ASN A 81 -30.25 -12.61 -2.57
C ASN A 81 -28.79 -12.49 -2.13
N ASP A 82 -28.51 -11.76 -1.03
CA ASP A 82 -27.20 -11.64 -0.42
C ASP A 82 -26.08 -11.32 -1.43
N LEU A 83 -26.28 -10.26 -2.22
CA LEU A 83 -25.16 -9.70 -2.98
C LEU A 83 -24.11 -9.25 -1.99
N SER A 84 -23.18 -10.16 -1.71
CA SER A 84 -22.15 -9.96 -0.69
C SER A 84 -20.90 -9.41 -1.33
N ASN A 85 -20.43 -8.28 -0.80
CA ASN A 85 -19.11 -7.74 -1.09
C ASN A 85 -18.25 -7.90 0.17
N LYS A 86 -17.28 -8.80 0.11
CA LYS A 86 -16.38 -9.08 1.22
C LYS A 86 -15.04 -8.41 1.01
N ASP A 87 -14.57 -7.68 2.01
CA ASP A 87 -13.20 -7.16 2.05
C ASP A 87 -12.27 -8.28 2.53
N PHE A 88 -11.44 -8.80 1.64
CA PHE A 88 -10.48 -9.84 2.00
C PHE A 88 -9.32 -9.27 2.81
N ARG A 89 -8.79 -10.10 3.69
CA ARG A 89 -7.56 -9.83 4.42
C ARG A 89 -6.42 -9.60 3.46
N ASN A 90 -5.61 -8.59 3.72
CA ASN A 90 -4.47 -8.25 2.87
C ASN A 90 -3.20 -8.16 3.71
N ILE A 91 -2.19 -8.91 3.33
CA ILE A 91 -0.84 -8.86 3.91
C ILE A 91 0.05 -8.03 3.01
N THR A 92 0.81 -7.14 3.62
CA THR A 92 1.84 -6.34 2.95
C THR A 92 3.16 -6.52 3.67
N PHE A 93 4.21 -6.86 2.94
CA PHE A 93 5.57 -6.93 3.44
C PHE A 93 6.46 -5.99 2.62
N LEU A 94 7.23 -5.15 3.31
CA LEU A 94 8.21 -4.25 2.72
C LEU A 94 9.58 -4.53 3.33
N SER A 95 10.58 -4.68 2.47
CA SER A 95 11.98 -4.76 2.85
C SER A 95 12.79 -3.76 2.03
N LYS A 96 13.57 -2.92 2.69
CA LYS A 96 14.48 -1.94 2.08
C LYS A 96 15.84 -2.01 2.76
N TYR A 97 16.90 -1.85 1.96
CA TYR A 97 18.26 -1.75 2.44
C TYR A 97 18.97 -0.56 1.80
N SER A 98 19.65 0.28 2.59
CA SER A 98 20.41 1.44 2.10
C SER A 98 21.91 1.11 2.06
N ILE A 99 22.50 1.21 0.89
CA ILE A 99 23.92 0.96 0.60
C ILE A 99 24.58 2.28 0.25
N GLU A 100 25.43 2.78 1.12
CA GLU A 100 26.32 3.91 0.83
C GLU A 100 27.49 3.41 0.00
N VAL A 101 27.48 3.67 -1.31
CA VAL A 101 28.56 3.25 -2.24
C VAL A 101 29.77 4.17 -2.06
N ASP A 102 29.50 5.45 -1.96
CA ASP A 102 30.51 6.48 -1.62
C ASP A 102 29.81 7.64 -0.88
N ARG A 103 30.54 8.77 -0.71
CA ARG A 103 30.02 9.97 0.01
C ARG A 103 28.85 10.64 -0.69
N ASP A 104 28.73 10.44 -1.99
CA ASP A 104 27.78 11.14 -2.84
C ASP A 104 26.69 10.20 -3.41
N LEU A 105 26.84 8.88 -3.29
CA LEU A 105 25.94 7.91 -3.90
C LEU A 105 25.41 6.89 -2.91
N THR A 106 24.10 6.87 -2.74
CA THR A 106 23.37 5.84 -1.99
C THR A 106 22.49 5.04 -2.94
N ILE A 107 22.52 3.71 -2.82
CA ILE A 107 21.67 2.78 -3.57
C ILE A 107 20.72 2.09 -2.58
N GLU A 108 19.43 2.08 -2.89
CA GLU A 108 18.38 1.52 -2.05
C GLU A 108 17.57 0.47 -2.82
N PRO A 109 17.97 -0.81 -2.80
CA PRO A 109 17.10 -1.88 -3.22
C PRO A 109 15.96 -2.06 -2.22
N PHE A 110 14.76 -2.31 -2.74
CA PHE A 110 13.61 -2.66 -1.90
C PHE A 110 12.66 -3.61 -2.61
N ILE A 111 11.93 -4.38 -1.82
CA ILE A 111 10.90 -5.32 -2.25
C ILE A 111 9.63 -4.98 -1.52
N LEU A 112 8.53 -4.89 -2.25
CA LEU A 112 7.18 -4.77 -1.72
C LEU A 112 6.39 -5.99 -2.16
N PHE A 113 5.92 -6.78 -1.20
CA PHE A 113 5.05 -7.93 -1.43
C PHE A 113 3.67 -7.67 -0.87
N ARG A 114 2.64 -8.02 -1.62
CA ARG A 114 1.21 -7.92 -1.21
C ARG A 114 0.48 -9.19 -1.59
N SER A 115 -0.40 -9.66 -0.70
CA SER A 115 -1.25 -10.82 -0.96
C SER A 115 -2.56 -10.72 -0.19
N ASP A 116 -3.63 -11.21 -0.81
CA ASP A 116 -4.93 -11.42 -0.20
C ASP A 116 -5.21 -12.91 0.08
N PHE A 117 -4.17 -13.75 0.07
CA PHE A 117 -4.17 -15.20 0.18
C PHE A 117 -4.70 -15.95 -1.06
N SER A 118 -5.37 -15.28 -1.98
CA SER A 118 -5.83 -15.85 -3.25
C SER A 118 -4.89 -15.48 -4.39
N THR A 119 -4.42 -14.23 -4.36
CA THR A 119 -3.50 -13.66 -5.32
C THR A 119 -2.31 -13.01 -4.60
N PHE A 120 -1.24 -12.80 -5.32
CA PHE A 120 -0.10 -12.03 -4.81
C PHE A 120 0.48 -11.14 -5.90
N THR A 121 1.07 -10.04 -5.46
CA THR A 121 1.90 -9.17 -6.29
C THR A 121 3.20 -8.86 -5.56
N PHE A 122 4.28 -8.65 -6.30
CA PHE A 122 5.50 -8.11 -5.72
C PHE A 122 6.14 -7.09 -6.67
N ASP A 123 6.72 -6.08 -6.06
CA ASP A 123 7.52 -5.07 -6.74
C ASP A 123 8.98 -5.21 -6.27
N ALA A 124 9.89 -5.44 -7.21
CA ALA A 124 11.33 -5.43 -6.96
C ALA A 124 11.90 -4.13 -7.52
N SER A 125 12.51 -3.32 -6.69
CA SER A 125 12.86 -1.94 -7.01
C SER A 125 14.28 -1.62 -6.59
N VAL A 126 14.89 -0.68 -7.29
CA VAL A 126 16.16 -0.06 -6.91
C VAL A 126 16.10 1.44 -7.14
N LEU A 127 16.49 2.21 -6.13
CA LEU A 127 16.65 3.66 -6.21
C LEU A 127 18.12 4.00 -6.02
N GLY A 128 18.63 4.95 -6.79
CA GLY A 128 19.94 5.56 -6.60
C GLY A 128 19.77 7.04 -6.30
N THR A 129 20.33 7.50 -5.18
CA THR A 129 20.32 8.92 -4.80
C THR A 129 21.73 9.49 -4.86
N TYR A 130 21.91 10.55 -5.65
CA TYR A 130 23.19 11.23 -5.86
C TYR A 130 23.19 12.59 -5.15
N LYS A 131 24.23 12.82 -4.33
CA LYS A 131 24.44 14.05 -3.53
C LYS A 131 23.23 14.47 -2.70
N ASP A 132 22.47 13.50 -2.21
CA ASP A 132 21.25 13.71 -1.44
C ASP A 132 20.17 14.56 -2.15
N ASN A 133 20.35 14.82 -3.45
CA ASN A 133 19.48 15.71 -4.20
C ASN A 133 18.75 14.98 -5.35
N PHE A 134 19.48 14.27 -6.18
CA PHE A 134 18.92 13.65 -7.37
C PHE A 134 18.67 12.15 -7.14
N THR A 135 17.44 11.71 -7.34
CA THR A 135 17.06 10.30 -7.23
C THR A 135 16.59 9.77 -8.57
N ILE A 136 17.12 8.64 -8.98
CA ILE A 136 16.67 7.87 -10.13
C ILE A 136 16.41 6.44 -9.68
N GLY A 137 15.43 5.79 -10.30
CA GLY A 137 15.16 4.40 -9.96
C GLY A 137 14.32 3.67 -10.97
N THR A 138 14.23 2.38 -10.76
CA THR A 138 13.36 1.51 -11.53
C THR A 138 12.73 0.46 -10.61
N SER A 139 11.54 0.00 -11.00
CA SER A 139 10.83 -1.09 -10.35
C SER A 139 10.29 -2.05 -11.38
N TYR A 140 10.43 -3.34 -11.11
CA TYR A 140 9.72 -4.39 -11.82
C TYR A 140 8.53 -4.82 -10.97
N ARG A 141 7.32 -4.60 -11.47
CA ARG A 141 6.09 -5.10 -10.89
C ARG A 141 5.73 -6.40 -11.57
N TYR A 142 5.67 -7.46 -10.78
CA TYR A 142 5.47 -8.82 -11.28
C TYR A 142 4.22 -8.90 -12.16
N ASP A 143 4.41 -9.40 -13.38
CA ASP A 143 3.39 -9.65 -14.40
C ASP A 143 2.51 -8.42 -14.75
N GLU A 144 2.98 -7.20 -14.50
CA GLU A 144 2.18 -5.99 -14.71
C GLU A 144 2.96 -4.91 -15.45
N ALA A 145 4.07 -4.41 -14.88
CA ALA A 145 4.73 -3.23 -15.41
C ALA A 145 6.22 -3.11 -15.06
N LEU A 146 6.93 -2.35 -15.90
CA LEU A 146 8.21 -1.72 -15.55
C LEU A 146 7.96 -0.27 -15.20
N VAL A 147 8.49 0.21 -14.09
CA VAL A 147 8.33 1.57 -13.61
C VAL A 147 9.68 2.28 -13.66
N GLY A 148 9.71 3.45 -14.28
CA GLY A 148 10.83 4.40 -14.19
C GLY A 148 10.50 5.49 -13.18
N PHE A 149 11.49 5.93 -12.42
CA PHE A 149 11.34 6.95 -11.40
C PHE A 149 12.44 7.99 -11.47
N LEU A 150 12.09 9.27 -11.36
CA LEU A 150 13.00 10.42 -11.28
C LEU A 150 12.53 11.35 -10.17
N GLY A 151 13.45 11.85 -9.37
CA GLY A 151 13.11 12.76 -8.30
C GLY A 151 14.22 13.73 -7.96
N TYR A 152 13.86 14.83 -7.33
CA TYR A 152 14.79 15.85 -6.89
C TYR A 152 14.40 16.40 -5.51
N HIS A 153 15.36 16.42 -4.60
CA HIS A 153 15.25 17.02 -3.28
C HIS A 153 15.68 18.48 -3.34
N PHE A 154 14.72 19.37 -3.13
CA PHE A 154 14.93 20.80 -3.03
C PHE A 154 15.17 21.17 -1.57
N LEU A 155 15.89 22.25 -1.36
CA LEU A 155 16.20 22.82 -0.05
C LEU A 155 17.14 21.95 0.80
N LYS A 156 17.99 22.63 1.54
CA LYS A 156 18.91 21.98 2.50
C LYS A 156 18.12 21.16 3.51
N LYS A 157 18.58 19.95 3.81
CA LYS A 157 17.96 18.97 4.71
C LYS A 157 16.70 18.28 4.11
N ASN A 158 16.63 18.15 2.78
CA ASN A 158 15.58 17.37 2.08
C ASN A 158 14.14 17.72 2.49
N LYS A 159 13.86 19.01 2.70
CA LYS A 159 12.55 19.48 3.16
C LYS A 159 11.46 19.44 2.09
N LEU A 160 11.84 19.42 0.81
CA LEU A 160 10.90 19.33 -0.31
C LEU A 160 11.45 18.34 -1.31
N PHE A 161 10.63 17.34 -1.65
CA PHE A 161 10.91 16.37 -2.70
C PHE A 161 9.86 16.47 -3.79
N ILE A 162 10.30 16.52 -5.05
CA ILE A 162 9.44 16.43 -6.22
C ILE A 162 9.91 15.24 -7.04
N GLY A 163 8.98 14.34 -7.33
CA GLY A 163 9.24 13.13 -8.10
C GLY A 163 8.23 12.92 -9.20
N TYR A 164 8.64 12.20 -10.22
CA TYR A 164 7.83 11.74 -11.33
C TYR A 164 8.07 10.26 -11.55
N SER A 165 7.01 9.50 -11.77
CA SER A 165 7.09 8.09 -12.14
C SER A 165 6.34 7.85 -13.44
N PHE A 166 6.83 6.87 -14.21
CA PHE A 166 6.24 6.42 -15.45
C PHE A 166 6.16 4.89 -15.44
N ASP A 167 4.96 4.36 -15.66
CA ASP A 167 4.71 2.93 -15.72
C ASP A 167 4.57 2.50 -17.18
N TYR A 168 5.41 1.53 -17.58
CA TYR A 168 5.29 0.84 -18.86
C TYR A 168 4.64 -0.53 -18.62
N VAL A 169 3.39 -0.68 -19.06
CA VAL A 169 2.63 -1.93 -18.93
C VAL A 169 3.22 -2.99 -19.84
N ILE A 170 3.58 -4.15 -19.29
CA ILE A 170 4.23 -5.25 -20.03
C ILE A 170 3.20 -6.31 -20.41
N HIS A 171 2.14 -6.46 -19.58
CA HIS A 171 1.11 -7.45 -19.83
C HIS A 171 0.03 -6.87 -20.76
N ASN A 172 -0.15 -7.49 -21.92
CA ASN A 172 -1.30 -7.22 -22.78
C ASN A 172 -2.49 -8.01 -22.21
N VAL A 173 -3.49 -7.26 -21.75
CA VAL A 173 -4.80 -7.80 -21.38
C VAL A 173 -5.50 -8.37 -22.59
#